data_5a2dba1f9c70d758ac6ee45c88284fd7
#
_entry.id   5a2dba1f9c70d758ac6ee45c88284fd7
#
_cell.length_a   1.000
_cell.length_b   1.000
_cell.length_c   1.000
_cell.angle_alpha   90.00
_cell.angle_beta   90.00
_cell.angle_gamma   90.00
#
_symmetry.space_group_name_H-M   'P 1'
#
loop_
_entity.id
_entity.type
_entity.pdbx_description
1 polymer ?
#
loop_
_entity_poly.entity_id
_entity_poly.type
_entity_poly.pdbx_seq_one_letter_code
_entity_poly.pdbx_strand_id
1 'polypeptide(L)'
;MASDPDQEVRLAVASRLQVPALLAMRNDPEVAVRRLVVHRLPVGLLADMADDPAWEVRWEVAQRADPALARRLLVDDEAEVREAARVRLTTLESEARHG
;
A
#
# COMPACT_ATOMS: atom_id res chain seq x y z
N MET A 1 10.13 -12.96 20.96
CA MET A 1 9.43 -11.90 21.70
C MET A 1 8.08 -11.62 21.08
N ALA A 2 7.09 -11.50 21.91
CA ALA A 2 5.77 -11.15 21.41
C ALA A 2 5.77 -9.77 20.77
N SER A 3 4.72 -9.45 20.05
CA SER A 3 4.56 -8.16 19.41
C SER A 3 4.61 -7.02 20.43
N ASP A 4 5.04 -5.86 19.97
CA ASP A 4 5.04 -4.63 20.74
C ASP A 4 3.58 -4.27 21.09
N PRO A 5 3.22 -4.13 22.38
CA PRO A 5 1.85 -3.73 22.72
C PRO A 5 1.42 -2.41 22.08
N ASP A 6 2.34 -1.45 21.95
CA ASP A 6 2.03 -0.17 21.29
C ASP A 6 1.73 -0.36 19.82
N GLN A 7 2.46 -1.25 19.14
CA GLN A 7 2.19 -1.58 17.75
C GLN A 7 0.81 -2.21 17.61
N GLU A 8 0.44 -3.11 18.51
CA GLU A 8 -0.88 -3.75 18.45
C GLU A 8 -2.00 -2.74 18.64
N VAL A 9 -1.82 -1.79 19.56
CA VAL A 9 -2.80 -0.73 19.75
C VAL A 9 -2.92 0.13 18.49
N ARG A 10 -1.78 0.51 17.89
CA ARG A 10 -1.80 1.32 16.67
C ARG A 10 -2.46 0.59 15.50
N LEU A 11 -2.26 -0.72 15.38
CA LEU A 11 -2.93 -1.50 14.36
C LEU A 11 -4.44 -1.53 14.57
N ALA A 12 -4.87 -1.72 15.82
CA ALA A 12 -6.29 -1.73 16.14
C ALA A 12 -6.94 -0.37 15.86
N VAL A 13 -6.24 0.71 16.20
CA VAL A 13 -6.74 2.07 15.92
C VAL A 13 -6.82 2.30 14.42
N ALA A 14 -5.76 1.95 13.67
CA ALA A 14 -5.74 2.16 12.23
C ALA A 14 -6.86 1.40 11.53
N SER A 15 -7.27 0.24 12.06
CA SER A 15 -8.32 -0.55 11.45
C SER A 15 -9.71 0.09 11.59
N ARG A 16 -9.85 1.14 12.43
CA ARG A 16 -11.14 1.78 12.72
C ARG A 16 -11.21 3.24 12.30
N LEU A 17 -10.06 3.86 11.95
CA LEU A 17 -10.03 5.29 11.69
C LEU A 17 -10.72 5.66 10.39
N GLN A 18 -11.29 6.84 10.36
CA GLN A 18 -11.75 7.47 9.13
C GLN A 18 -10.54 7.95 8.31
N VAL A 19 -10.75 8.21 7.03
CA VAL A 19 -9.66 8.48 6.09
C VAL A 19 -8.73 9.61 6.54
N PRO A 20 -9.22 10.79 6.98
CA PRO A 20 -8.28 11.86 7.35
C PRO A 20 -7.37 11.46 8.51
N ALA A 21 -7.90 10.77 9.51
CA ALA A 21 -7.10 10.31 10.65
C ALA A 21 -6.18 9.15 10.25
N LEU A 22 -6.64 8.30 9.33
CA LEU A 22 -5.85 7.19 8.82
C LEU A 22 -4.61 7.71 8.08
N LEU A 23 -4.76 8.78 7.30
CA LEU A 23 -3.62 9.40 6.61
C LEU A 23 -2.54 9.87 7.59
N ALA A 24 -2.93 10.29 8.80
CA ALA A 24 -1.95 10.71 9.80
C ALA A 24 -1.03 9.56 10.21
N MET A 25 -1.44 8.32 10.01
CA MET A 25 -0.64 7.14 10.36
C MET A 25 0.26 6.64 9.22
N ARG A 26 0.29 7.34 8.09
CA ARG A 26 1.12 6.89 6.96
C ARG A 26 2.63 6.95 7.25
N ASN A 27 3.02 7.66 8.30
CA ASN A 27 4.42 7.77 8.70
C ASN A 27 4.72 7.04 10.00
N ASP A 28 3.82 6.12 10.41
CA ASP A 28 4.05 5.36 11.64
C ASP A 28 5.38 4.61 11.52
N PRO A 29 6.17 4.53 12.61
CA PRO A 29 7.48 3.86 12.55
C PRO A 29 7.39 2.36 12.23
N GLU A 30 6.24 1.72 12.44
CA GLU A 30 6.09 0.29 12.22
C GLU A 30 5.59 0.00 10.81
N VAL A 31 6.32 -0.87 10.10
CA VAL A 31 5.95 -1.27 8.74
C VAL A 31 4.54 -1.88 8.72
N ALA A 32 4.20 -2.71 9.71
CA ALA A 32 2.90 -3.37 9.75
C ALA A 32 1.76 -2.35 9.81
N VAL A 33 1.94 -1.25 10.55
CA VAL A 33 0.92 -0.20 10.61
C VAL A 33 0.80 0.49 9.26
N ARG A 34 1.93 0.83 8.63
CA ARG A 34 1.90 1.48 7.33
C ARG A 34 1.27 0.59 6.27
N ARG A 35 1.52 -0.73 6.32
CA ARG A 35 0.86 -1.67 5.39
C ARG A 35 -0.65 -1.66 5.57
N LEU A 36 -1.13 -1.60 6.82
CA LEU A 36 -2.57 -1.54 7.08
C LEU A 36 -3.16 -0.24 6.54
N VAL A 37 -2.43 0.88 6.68
CA VAL A 37 -2.88 2.15 6.10
C VAL A 37 -3.10 2.00 4.59
N VAL A 38 -2.14 1.37 3.89
CA VAL A 38 -2.27 1.13 2.45
C VAL A 38 -3.53 0.31 2.14
N HIS A 39 -3.82 -0.70 2.94
CA HIS A 39 -5.00 -1.54 2.72
C HIS A 39 -6.30 -0.77 2.83
N ARG A 40 -6.33 0.29 3.62
CA ARG A 40 -7.56 1.01 3.93
C ARG A 40 -7.72 2.32 3.17
N LEU A 41 -6.62 2.88 2.62
CA LEU A 41 -6.72 4.15 1.90
C LEU A 41 -7.50 3.99 0.60
N PRO A 42 -8.28 5.00 0.21
CA PRO A 42 -8.83 5.04 -1.14
C PRO A 42 -7.71 5.02 -2.17
N VAL A 43 -7.97 4.41 -3.33
CA VAL A 43 -6.97 4.23 -4.38
C VAL A 43 -6.32 5.57 -4.78
N GLY A 44 -7.12 6.64 -4.83
CA GLY A 44 -6.59 7.96 -5.21
C GLY A 44 -5.58 8.54 -4.24
N LEU A 45 -5.44 7.98 -3.04
CA LEU A 45 -4.50 8.47 -2.03
C LEU A 45 -3.27 7.57 -1.88
N LEU A 46 -3.17 6.49 -2.65
CA LEU A 46 -2.08 5.52 -2.50
C LEU A 46 -0.73 6.06 -3.01
N ALA A 47 -0.74 7.04 -3.89
CA ALA A 47 0.50 7.55 -4.48
C ALA A 47 1.48 8.08 -3.44
N ASP A 48 0.97 8.62 -2.34
CA ASP A 48 1.83 9.14 -1.27
C ASP A 48 2.65 8.04 -0.61
N MET A 49 2.21 6.81 -0.70
CA MET A 49 2.91 5.69 -0.06
C MET A 49 3.76 4.87 -1.04
N ALA A 50 3.80 5.28 -2.30
CA ALA A 50 4.59 4.59 -3.31
C ALA A 50 6.09 4.80 -3.14
N ASP A 51 6.50 5.77 -2.33
CA ASP A 51 7.91 6.04 -2.05
C ASP A 51 8.31 5.61 -0.64
N ASP A 52 7.50 4.80 0.03
CA ASP A 52 7.80 4.34 1.38
C ASP A 52 9.18 3.64 1.40
N PRO A 53 10.00 3.89 2.42
CA PRO A 53 11.33 3.25 2.48
C PRO A 53 11.28 1.73 2.57
N ALA A 54 10.17 1.15 3.06
CA ALA A 54 10.04 -0.30 3.15
C ALA A 54 9.42 -0.84 1.87
N TRP A 55 10.09 -1.80 1.22
CA TRP A 55 9.56 -2.36 -0.02
C TRP A 55 8.23 -3.09 0.22
N GLU A 56 8.02 -3.64 1.41
CA GLU A 56 6.77 -4.34 1.73
C GLU A 56 5.57 -3.39 1.64
N VAL A 57 5.74 -2.13 2.04
CA VAL A 57 4.68 -1.13 1.92
C VAL A 57 4.44 -0.81 0.45
N ARG A 58 5.51 -0.60 -0.32
CA ARG A 58 5.39 -0.34 -1.77
C ARG A 58 4.73 -1.51 -2.49
N TRP A 59 5.02 -2.74 -2.06
CA TRP A 59 4.39 -3.93 -2.61
C TRP A 59 2.88 -3.91 -2.37
N GLU A 60 2.44 -3.52 -1.18
CA GLU A 60 1.01 -3.37 -0.89
C GLU A 60 0.37 -2.30 -1.80
N VAL A 61 1.07 -1.20 -2.03
CA VAL A 61 0.58 -0.16 -2.94
C VAL A 61 0.37 -0.74 -4.35
N ALA A 62 1.34 -1.53 -4.82
CA ALA A 62 1.25 -2.12 -6.16
C ALA A 62 0.04 -3.02 -6.31
N GLN A 63 -0.36 -3.71 -5.24
CA GLN A 63 -1.52 -4.61 -5.27
C GLN A 63 -2.83 -3.87 -5.54
N ARG A 64 -2.91 -2.59 -5.22
CA ARG A 64 -4.13 -1.80 -5.32
C ARG A 64 -4.01 -0.61 -6.28
N ALA A 65 -2.86 -0.44 -6.93
CA ALA A 65 -2.57 0.74 -7.74
C ALA A 65 -3.51 0.86 -8.92
N ASP A 66 -3.85 2.11 -9.30
CA ASP A 66 -4.48 2.38 -10.58
C ASP A 66 -3.40 2.24 -11.69
N PRO A 67 -3.80 2.30 -12.98
CA PRO A 67 -2.82 2.07 -14.04
C PRO A 67 -1.62 3.01 -14.02
N ALA A 68 -1.83 4.30 -13.72
CA ALA A 68 -0.71 5.25 -13.70
C ALA A 68 0.28 4.93 -12.59
N LEU A 69 -0.23 4.62 -11.40
CA LEU A 69 0.62 4.29 -10.26
C LEU A 69 1.31 2.95 -10.46
N ALA A 70 0.62 1.97 -11.03
CA ALA A 70 1.22 0.68 -11.32
C ALA A 70 2.37 0.82 -12.32
N ARG A 71 2.21 1.66 -13.34
CA ARG A 71 3.30 1.92 -14.30
C ARG A 71 4.51 2.56 -13.62
N ARG A 72 4.27 3.47 -12.68
CA ARG A 72 5.34 4.08 -11.91
C ARG A 72 6.14 3.03 -11.14
N LEU A 73 5.47 2.03 -10.60
CA LEU A 73 6.11 1.00 -9.79
C LEU A 73 6.80 -0.10 -10.62
N LEU A 74 6.62 -0.11 -11.94
CA LEU A 74 7.33 -1.04 -12.81
C LEU A 74 8.85 -0.87 -12.78
N VAL A 75 9.32 0.28 -12.35
CA VAL A 75 10.77 0.58 -12.27
C VAL A 75 11.25 0.68 -10.84
N ASP A 76 10.47 0.14 -9.89
CA ASP A 76 10.88 0.13 -8.49
C ASP A 76 12.19 -0.64 -8.32
N ASP A 77 12.97 -0.26 -7.31
CA ASP A 77 14.25 -0.92 -7.03
C ASP A 77 14.09 -2.37 -6.63
N GLU A 78 12.93 -2.75 -6.10
CA GLU A 78 12.71 -4.08 -5.55
C GLU A 78 11.97 -4.96 -6.55
N ALA A 79 12.52 -6.15 -6.82
CA ALA A 79 11.95 -7.06 -7.83
C ALA A 79 10.51 -7.46 -7.48
N GLU A 80 10.23 -7.68 -6.21
CA GLU A 80 8.88 -8.06 -5.77
C GLU A 80 7.87 -6.97 -6.07
N VAL A 81 8.26 -5.70 -5.90
CA VAL A 81 7.38 -4.58 -6.21
C VAL A 81 7.15 -4.48 -7.72
N ARG A 82 8.22 -4.60 -8.51
CA ARG A 82 8.09 -4.58 -9.97
C ARG A 82 7.15 -5.66 -10.48
N GLU A 83 7.30 -6.88 -9.94
CA GLU A 83 6.46 -8.00 -10.34
C GLU A 83 4.99 -7.77 -9.97
N ALA A 84 4.74 -7.27 -8.75
CA ALA A 84 3.39 -6.97 -8.33
C ALA A 84 2.75 -5.91 -9.23
N ALA A 85 3.51 -4.89 -9.61
CA ALA A 85 3.01 -3.84 -10.51
C ALA A 85 2.68 -4.41 -11.89
N ARG A 86 3.52 -5.30 -12.40
CA ARG A 86 3.29 -5.94 -13.70
C ARG A 86 2.02 -6.78 -13.68
N VAL A 87 1.85 -7.58 -12.63
CA VAL A 87 0.64 -8.41 -12.47
C VAL A 87 -0.60 -7.51 -12.36
N ARG A 88 -0.47 -6.43 -11.58
CA ARG A 88 -1.60 -5.51 -11.41
C ARG A 88 -2.04 -4.90 -12.74
N LEU A 89 -1.08 -4.47 -13.57
CA LEU A 89 -1.41 -3.92 -14.89
C LEU A 89 -2.09 -4.94 -15.78
N THR A 90 -1.62 -6.19 -15.77
CA THR A 90 -2.24 -7.25 -16.53
C THR A 90 -3.69 -7.45 -16.11
N THR A 91 -3.94 -7.46 -14.79
CA THR A 91 -5.29 -7.61 -14.25
C THR A 91 -6.18 -6.46 -14.69
N LEU A 92 -5.68 -5.22 -14.59
CA LEU A 92 -6.46 -4.04 -14.96
C LEU A 92 -6.79 -4.04 -16.45
N GLU A 93 -5.85 -4.45 -17.29
CA GLU A 93 -6.10 -4.55 -18.73
C GLU A 93 -7.16 -5.61 -19.04
N SER A 94 -7.10 -6.73 -18.36
CA SER A 94 -8.09 -7.80 -18.52
C SER A 94 -9.48 -7.33 -18.12
N GLU A 95 -9.57 -6.61 -17.00
CA GLU A 95 -10.85 -6.07 -16.52
C GLU A 95 -11.42 -5.05 -17.51
N ALA A 96 -10.56 -4.21 -18.08
CA ALA A 96 -10.99 -3.19 -19.04
C ALA A 96 -11.56 -3.84 -20.31
N ARG A 97 -11.03 -5.00 -20.74
CA ARG A 97 -11.54 -5.70 -21.90
C ARG A 97 -12.92 -6.31 -21.65
N HIS A 98 -13.20 -6.68 -20.41
CA HIS A 98 -14.46 -7.35 -20.07
C HIS A 98 -15.52 -6.33 -19.59
N GLY A 99 -15.09 -5.15 -19.25
CA GLY A 99 -15.98 -4.10 -18.80
C GLY A 99 -16.56 -3.29 -19.93
#